data_fd4da12b54ec017ce570edea9bed9b61
#
_entry.id   fd4da12b54ec017ce570edea9bed9b61
#
_cell.length_a   1.000
_cell.length_b   1.000
_cell.length_c   1.000
_cell.angle_alpha   90.00
_cell.angle_beta   90.00
_cell.angle_gamma   90.00
#
_symmetry.space_group_name_H-M   'P 1'
#
loop_
_entity.id
_entity.type
_entity.pdbx_description
1 polymer ?
#
loop_
_entity_poly.entity_id
_entity_poly.type
_entity_poly.pdbx_seq_one_letter_code
_entity_poly.pdbx_strand_id
1 'polypeptide(L)'
;GVKYTRITNSSGEAKLNINLAPGVYHVNVTFEGYGDWTESFVNSSVTVLSQIISKDLTKILRNGSQFIVKFVDNAGNPIEGKLISISINGIVYSRVTNSSGEAKLSINLNPGKYDVVTSCGDFVNHNVINVLSNIDSDDLSMYYRDGSKFKVVIYDSEGKVKPNATVKFTVNGVSYTRITDKDGVAALSINLNSNIYTITTEYNGIVNTNQIWIYNMAVN
;
A
#
# COMPACT_ATOMS: atom_id res chain seq x y z
N GLY A 1 0.66 -31.21 -13.13
CA GLY A 1 -0.27 -30.74 -14.14
C GLY A 1 -1.35 -31.77 -14.42
N VAL A 2 -2.54 -31.34 -14.84
CA VAL A 2 -3.66 -32.20 -15.21
C VAL A 2 -3.59 -32.41 -16.74
N LYS A 3 -3.66 -33.69 -17.20
CA LYS A 3 -3.68 -34.03 -18.63
C LYS A 3 -5.13 -34.19 -19.09
N TYR A 4 -5.47 -33.59 -20.21
CA TYR A 4 -6.77 -33.71 -20.87
C TYR A 4 -6.57 -34.20 -22.29
N THR A 5 -7.32 -35.23 -22.72
CA THR A 5 -7.33 -35.69 -24.09
C THR A 5 -8.57 -35.19 -24.80
N ARG A 6 -8.43 -34.67 -26.01
CA ARG A 6 -9.51 -34.19 -26.87
C ARG A 6 -9.30 -34.71 -28.27
N ILE A 7 -10.42 -34.90 -28.98
CA ILE A 7 -10.40 -35.26 -30.39
C ILE A 7 -10.73 -34.01 -31.20
N THR A 8 -10.03 -33.82 -32.31
CA THR A 8 -10.30 -32.74 -33.24
C THR A 8 -11.62 -32.93 -33.97
N ASN A 9 -12.33 -31.85 -34.24
CA ASN A 9 -13.51 -31.83 -35.10
C ASN A 9 -13.12 -31.86 -36.59
N SER A 10 -14.10 -31.76 -37.50
CA SER A 10 -13.90 -31.75 -38.95
C SER A 10 -13.03 -30.59 -39.47
N SER A 11 -12.87 -29.52 -38.67
CA SER A 11 -12.03 -28.36 -38.97
C SER A 11 -10.60 -28.52 -38.38
N GLY A 12 -10.28 -29.67 -37.77
CA GLY A 12 -8.99 -29.89 -37.11
C GLY A 12 -8.83 -29.24 -35.75
N GLU A 13 -9.92 -28.71 -35.15
CA GLU A 13 -9.89 -28.00 -33.85
C GLU A 13 -10.21 -28.95 -32.70
N ALA A 14 -9.39 -28.93 -31.65
CA ALA A 14 -9.68 -29.52 -30.35
C ALA A 14 -9.96 -28.40 -29.33
N LYS A 15 -11.04 -28.52 -28.55
CA LYS A 15 -11.47 -27.47 -27.57
C LYS A 15 -11.40 -28.01 -26.15
N LEU A 16 -10.81 -27.19 -25.28
CA LEU A 16 -10.80 -27.43 -23.84
C LEU A 16 -11.45 -26.25 -23.13
N ASN A 17 -12.54 -26.49 -22.38
CA ASN A 17 -13.14 -25.47 -21.54
C ASN A 17 -12.25 -25.24 -20.32
N ILE A 18 -11.93 -23.99 -20.06
CA ILE A 18 -11.11 -23.56 -18.94
C ILE A 18 -12.00 -23.13 -17.80
N ASN A 19 -11.91 -23.85 -16.67
CA ASN A 19 -12.60 -23.50 -15.42
C ASN A 19 -11.57 -23.48 -14.30
N LEU A 20 -10.69 -22.47 -14.31
CA LEU A 20 -9.60 -22.29 -13.38
C LEU A 20 -9.79 -20.98 -12.59
N ALA A 21 -9.23 -20.92 -11.39
CA ALA A 21 -9.15 -19.69 -10.62
C ALA A 21 -8.34 -18.60 -11.36
N PRO A 22 -8.48 -17.32 -11.02
CA PRO A 22 -7.64 -16.29 -11.60
C PRO A 22 -6.14 -16.60 -11.47
N GLY A 23 -5.40 -16.42 -12.56
CA GLY A 23 -3.96 -16.74 -12.62
C GLY A 23 -3.46 -16.92 -14.03
N VAL A 24 -2.16 -17.18 -14.16
CA VAL A 24 -1.50 -17.52 -15.44
C VAL A 24 -1.13 -18.99 -15.42
N TYR A 25 -1.57 -19.71 -16.44
CA TYR A 25 -1.39 -21.15 -16.57
C TYR A 25 -0.62 -21.47 -17.84
N HIS A 26 0.43 -22.27 -17.71
CA HIS A 26 1.16 -22.80 -18.87
C HIS A 26 0.43 -24.03 -19.41
N VAL A 27 0.16 -24.03 -20.70
CA VAL A 27 -0.54 -25.11 -21.41
C VAL A 27 0.40 -25.71 -22.44
N ASN A 28 0.67 -27.00 -22.32
CA ASN A 28 1.41 -27.76 -23.29
C ASN A 28 0.40 -28.62 -24.09
N VAL A 29 0.39 -28.45 -25.40
CA VAL A 29 -0.46 -29.21 -26.29
C VAL A 29 0.44 -30.14 -27.11
N THR A 30 0.14 -31.44 -27.07
CA THR A 30 0.87 -32.46 -27.82
C THR A 30 -0.09 -33.18 -28.76
N PHE A 31 0.36 -33.42 -29.96
CA PHE A 31 -0.22 -34.36 -30.91
C PHE A 31 0.72 -35.54 -31.03
N GLU A 32 0.26 -36.74 -30.69
CA GLU A 32 1.10 -37.95 -30.64
C GLU A 32 1.34 -38.59 -32.01
N GLY A 33 0.82 -37.96 -33.08
CA GLY A 33 0.89 -38.50 -34.44
C GLY A 33 -0.26 -39.46 -34.75
N TYR A 34 -0.58 -39.66 -36.02
CA TYR A 34 -1.52 -40.66 -36.50
C TYR A 34 -1.32 -40.89 -38.02
N GLY A 35 -1.18 -42.16 -38.46
CA GLY A 35 -0.89 -42.51 -39.86
C GLY A 35 0.45 -41.92 -40.31
N ASP A 36 0.45 -41.13 -41.38
CA ASP A 36 1.64 -40.44 -41.92
C ASP A 36 1.99 -39.13 -41.22
N TRP A 37 1.22 -38.74 -40.21
CA TRP A 37 1.43 -37.50 -39.45
C TRP A 37 2.36 -37.74 -38.26
N THR A 38 3.43 -36.96 -38.18
CA THR A 38 4.39 -37.03 -37.06
C THR A 38 3.87 -36.32 -35.83
N GLU A 39 4.42 -36.70 -34.67
CA GLU A 39 4.16 -35.98 -33.39
C GLU A 39 4.55 -34.50 -33.47
N SER A 40 3.83 -33.68 -32.76
CA SER A 40 4.14 -32.25 -32.62
C SER A 40 3.71 -31.72 -31.26
N PHE A 41 4.32 -30.64 -30.83
CA PHE A 41 3.94 -29.98 -29.60
C PHE A 41 3.98 -28.46 -29.72
N VAL A 42 3.20 -27.79 -28.92
CA VAL A 42 3.22 -26.32 -28.75
C VAL A 42 3.00 -25.94 -27.29
N ASN A 43 3.74 -24.94 -26.84
CA ASN A 43 3.57 -24.35 -25.52
C ASN A 43 2.83 -23.05 -25.66
N SER A 44 1.86 -22.81 -24.78
CA SER A 44 1.07 -21.59 -24.72
C SER A 44 0.78 -21.21 -23.28
N SER A 45 0.14 -20.06 -23.07
CA SER A 45 -0.33 -19.65 -21.76
C SER A 45 -1.79 -19.21 -21.82
N VAL A 46 -2.52 -19.50 -20.75
CA VAL A 46 -3.88 -19.00 -20.52
C VAL A 46 -3.86 -18.11 -19.29
N THR A 47 -4.33 -16.88 -19.46
CA THR A 47 -4.52 -15.95 -18.34
C THR A 47 -6.00 -15.89 -17.99
N VAL A 48 -6.34 -16.30 -16.77
CA VAL A 48 -7.67 -16.17 -16.21
C VAL A 48 -7.68 -14.91 -15.34
N LEU A 49 -8.48 -13.91 -15.73
CA LEU A 49 -8.56 -12.64 -15.02
C LEU A 49 -9.52 -12.73 -13.83
N SER A 50 -9.23 -11.99 -12.76
CA SER A 50 -10.15 -11.84 -11.64
C SER A 50 -11.29 -10.89 -12.00
N GLN A 51 -12.50 -11.22 -11.56
CA GLN A 51 -13.65 -10.30 -11.65
C GLN A 51 -13.59 -9.17 -10.61
N ILE A 52 -12.81 -9.35 -9.54
CA ILE A 52 -12.55 -8.33 -8.53
C ILE A 52 -11.21 -7.67 -8.81
N ILE A 53 -11.23 -6.37 -9.03
CA ILE A 53 -10.06 -5.59 -9.46
C ILE A 53 -9.85 -4.44 -8.46
N SER A 54 -8.70 -4.40 -7.84
CA SER A 54 -8.26 -3.32 -6.95
C SER A 54 -6.75 -3.16 -7.03
N LYS A 55 -6.25 -2.01 -6.59
CA LYS A 55 -4.83 -1.69 -6.54
C LYS A 55 -4.44 -1.27 -5.13
N ASP A 56 -3.16 -1.41 -4.82
CA ASP A 56 -2.59 -0.83 -3.61
C ASP A 56 -2.83 0.68 -3.56
N LEU A 57 -3.03 1.20 -2.37
CA LEU A 57 -3.22 2.62 -2.13
C LEU A 57 -2.10 3.15 -1.25
N THR A 58 -1.36 4.14 -1.74
CA THR A 58 -0.47 4.96 -0.91
C THR A 58 -1.07 6.35 -0.80
N LYS A 59 -1.24 6.84 0.42
CA LYS A 59 -1.80 8.16 0.69
C LYS A 59 -1.15 8.79 1.91
N ILE A 60 -1.16 10.11 1.98
CA ILE A 60 -0.80 10.84 3.19
C ILE A 60 -1.99 10.84 4.15
N LEU A 61 -1.69 10.88 5.44
CA LEU A 61 -2.70 10.97 6.50
C LEU A 61 -3.71 12.09 6.19
N ARG A 62 -5.01 11.77 6.35
CA ARG A 62 -6.15 12.67 6.09
C ARG A 62 -6.29 13.15 4.64
N ASN A 63 -5.49 12.62 3.71
CA ASN A 63 -5.77 12.82 2.28
C ASN A 63 -7.13 12.20 1.91
N GLY A 64 -7.86 12.84 0.99
CA GLY A 64 -9.20 12.41 0.56
C GLY A 64 -9.24 11.16 -0.32
N SER A 65 -8.08 10.56 -0.68
CA SER A 65 -8.03 9.37 -1.53
C SER A 65 -8.75 8.19 -0.89
N GLN A 66 -9.51 7.48 -1.70
CA GLN A 66 -10.29 6.32 -1.31
C GLN A 66 -9.67 5.03 -1.85
N PHE A 67 -9.83 3.93 -1.13
CA PHE A 67 -9.57 2.60 -1.67
C PHE A 67 -10.75 2.20 -2.56
N ILE A 68 -10.46 1.81 -3.81
CA ILE A 68 -11.48 1.53 -4.83
C ILE A 68 -11.34 0.08 -5.26
N VAL A 69 -12.47 -0.63 -5.24
CA VAL A 69 -12.60 -1.99 -5.74
C VAL A 69 -13.60 -1.98 -6.89
N LYS A 70 -13.24 -2.52 -8.03
CA LYS A 70 -14.12 -2.67 -9.18
C LYS A 70 -14.53 -4.14 -9.33
N PHE A 71 -15.79 -4.38 -9.62
CA PHE A 71 -16.32 -5.72 -9.93
C PHE A 71 -16.87 -5.74 -11.36
N VAL A 72 -16.45 -6.76 -12.12
CA VAL A 72 -16.78 -6.90 -13.55
C VAL A 72 -17.34 -8.30 -13.84
N ASP A 73 -18.05 -8.44 -14.96
CA ASP A 73 -18.47 -9.75 -15.48
C ASP A 73 -17.31 -10.46 -16.24
N ASN A 74 -17.59 -11.65 -16.79
CA ASN A 74 -16.61 -12.42 -17.54
C ASN A 74 -16.14 -11.76 -18.85
N ALA A 75 -16.88 -10.76 -19.34
CA ALA A 75 -16.51 -9.96 -20.51
C ALA A 75 -15.77 -8.66 -20.13
N GLY A 76 -15.61 -8.39 -18.83
CA GLY A 76 -14.94 -7.19 -18.31
C GLY A 76 -15.89 -5.99 -18.14
N ASN A 77 -17.19 -6.15 -18.34
CA ASN A 77 -18.15 -5.08 -18.14
C ASN A 77 -18.41 -4.84 -16.64
N PRO A 78 -18.58 -3.57 -16.21
CA PRO A 78 -18.86 -3.27 -14.82
C PRO A 78 -20.22 -3.82 -14.36
N ILE A 79 -20.27 -4.34 -13.14
CA ILE A 79 -21.53 -4.83 -12.54
C ILE A 79 -21.90 -3.93 -11.37
N GLU A 80 -23.08 -3.33 -11.45
CA GLU A 80 -23.70 -2.54 -10.39
C GLU A 80 -24.39 -3.44 -9.35
N GLY A 81 -24.54 -2.91 -8.12
CA GLY A 81 -25.34 -3.55 -7.07
C GLY A 81 -24.67 -4.75 -6.39
N LYS A 82 -23.39 -5.04 -6.65
CA LYS A 82 -22.66 -6.12 -5.97
C LYS A 82 -22.17 -5.67 -4.60
N LEU A 83 -22.42 -6.52 -3.61
CA LEU A 83 -21.92 -6.31 -2.27
C LEU A 83 -20.46 -6.78 -2.19
N ILE A 84 -19.55 -5.84 -1.97
CA ILE A 84 -18.11 -6.08 -1.77
C ILE A 84 -17.81 -6.05 -0.28
N SER A 85 -17.13 -7.06 0.22
CA SER A 85 -16.54 -7.10 1.56
C SER A 85 -15.09 -6.63 1.48
N ILE A 86 -14.71 -5.66 2.32
CA ILE A 86 -13.35 -5.11 2.43
C ILE A 86 -12.91 -5.28 3.88
N SER A 87 -11.94 -6.14 4.15
CA SER A 87 -11.39 -6.38 5.48
C SER A 87 -10.05 -5.68 5.65
N ILE A 88 -9.92 -4.87 6.70
CA ILE A 88 -8.68 -4.16 7.11
C ILE A 88 -8.53 -4.34 8.61
N ASN A 89 -7.38 -4.84 9.08
CA ASN A 89 -7.12 -5.09 10.52
C ASN A 89 -8.24 -5.89 11.21
N GLY A 90 -8.82 -6.86 10.54
CA GLY A 90 -9.92 -7.68 11.08
C GLY A 90 -11.28 -6.99 11.11
N ILE A 91 -11.37 -5.71 10.74
CA ILE A 91 -12.63 -4.98 10.60
C ILE A 91 -13.14 -5.14 9.17
N VAL A 92 -14.40 -5.55 9.02
CA VAL A 92 -15.04 -5.78 7.73
C VAL A 92 -15.96 -4.60 7.39
N TYR A 93 -15.73 -4.02 6.23
CA TYR A 93 -16.56 -2.95 5.64
C TYR A 93 -17.30 -3.50 4.43
N SER A 94 -18.61 -3.32 4.39
CA SER A 94 -19.44 -3.69 3.24
C SER A 94 -19.73 -2.46 2.39
N ARG A 95 -19.53 -2.57 1.08
CA ARG A 95 -19.81 -1.52 0.10
C ARG A 95 -20.49 -2.13 -1.12
N VAL A 96 -21.39 -1.37 -1.72
CA VAL A 96 -22.11 -1.80 -2.92
C VAL A 96 -21.51 -1.10 -4.13
N THR A 97 -21.34 -1.83 -5.23
CA THR A 97 -20.81 -1.26 -6.47
C THR A 97 -21.84 -0.34 -7.13
N ASN A 98 -21.36 0.78 -7.66
CA ASN A 98 -22.13 1.74 -8.45
C ASN A 98 -22.26 1.30 -9.94
N SER A 99 -22.84 2.13 -10.78
CA SER A 99 -23.01 1.88 -12.24
C SER A 99 -21.68 1.69 -12.99
N SER A 100 -20.56 2.17 -12.45
CA SER A 100 -19.23 1.91 -12.99
C SER A 100 -18.59 0.62 -12.42
N GLY A 101 -19.34 -0.16 -11.65
CA GLY A 101 -18.86 -1.36 -10.98
C GLY A 101 -17.94 -1.07 -9.79
N GLU A 102 -17.87 0.16 -9.28
CA GLU A 102 -16.93 0.57 -8.24
C GLU A 102 -17.57 0.62 -6.85
N ALA A 103 -16.91 0.00 -5.89
CA ALA A 103 -17.14 0.12 -4.46
C ALA A 103 -15.99 0.94 -3.84
N LYS A 104 -16.31 1.99 -3.08
CA LYS A 104 -15.31 2.95 -2.55
C LYS A 104 -15.33 2.94 -1.03
N LEU A 105 -14.13 2.94 -0.43
CA LEU A 105 -13.94 3.02 1.02
C LEU A 105 -13.02 4.20 1.35
N SER A 106 -13.51 5.16 2.13
CA SER A 106 -12.69 6.24 2.70
C SER A 106 -11.78 5.69 3.78
N ILE A 107 -10.49 6.01 3.70
CA ILE A 107 -9.47 5.51 4.61
C ILE A 107 -9.08 6.59 5.61
N ASN A 108 -9.42 6.38 6.88
CA ASN A 108 -9.09 7.24 8.02
C ASN A 108 -8.25 6.50 9.06
N LEU A 109 -7.22 5.80 8.58
CA LEU A 109 -6.28 5.06 9.42
C LEU A 109 -5.08 5.95 9.79
N ASN A 110 -4.45 5.64 10.91
CA ASN A 110 -3.17 6.26 11.31
C ASN A 110 -2.05 5.87 10.32
N PRO A 111 -0.90 6.57 10.34
CA PRO A 111 0.25 6.18 9.54
C PRO A 111 0.65 4.72 9.79
N GLY A 112 0.92 3.99 8.70
CA GLY A 112 1.24 2.57 8.75
C GLY A 112 0.88 1.83 7.47
N LYS A 113 1.25 0.56 7.40
CA LYS A 113 0.89 -0.38 6.33
C LYS A 113 -0.21 -1.31 6.82
N TYR A 114 -1.21 -1.52 5.99
CA TYR A 114 -2.39 -2.30 6.30
C TYR A 114 -2.69 -3.28 5.19
N ASP A 115 -2.74 -4.56 5.53
CA ASP A 115 -3.19 -5.58 4.60
C ASP A 115 -4.70 -5.50 4.41
N VAL A 116 -5.13 -5.56 3.17
CA VAL A 116 -6.52 -5.45 2.77
C VAL A 116 -6.93 -6.70 2.01
N VAL A 117 -7.98 -7.34 2.47
CA VAL A 117 -8.61 -8.45 1.76
C VAL A 117 -9.97 -8.00 1.27
N THR A 118 -10.20 -8.10 -0.03
CA THR A 118 -11.49 -7.81 -0.65
C THR A 118 -12.12 -9.08 -1.18
N SER A 119 -13.43 -9.25 -1.02
CA SER A 119 -14.14 -10.42 -1.53
C SER A 119 -15.53 -10.08 -2.06
N CYS A 120 -15.97 -10.88 -3.05
CA CYS A 120 -17.32 -10.90 -3.56
C CYS A 120 -17.64 -12.32 -4.04
N GLY A 121 -18.50 -13.05 -3.34
CA GLY A 121 -18.68 -14.49 -3.57
C GLY A 121 -17.34 -15.23 -3.41
N ASP A 122 -16.99 -16.03 -4.41
CA ASP A 122 -15.76 -16.83 -4.43
C ASP A 122 -14.51 -16.04 -4.87
N PHE A 123 -14.67 -14.79 -5.28
CA PHE A 123 -13.56 -13.95 -5.72
C PHE A 123 -12.93 -13.23 -4.53
N VAL A 124 -11.61 -13.34 -4.43
CA VAL A 124 -10.80 -12.69 -3.38
C VAL A 124 -9.63 -11.96 -4.03
N ASN A 125 -9.31 -10.76 -3.53
CA ASN A 125 -8.09 -10.03 -3.90
C ASN A 125 -7.39 -9.48 -2.65
N HIS A 126 -6.07 -9.36 -2.71
CA HIS A 126 -5.22 -8.86 -1.63
C HIS A 126 -4.50 -7.59 -2.08
N ASN A 127 -4.51 -6.60 -1.22
CA ASN A 127 -3.84 -5.31 -1.46
C ASN A 127 -3.20 -4.80 -0.18
N VAL A 128 -2.40 -3.74 -0.33
CA VAL A 128 -1.82 -3.00 0.78
C VAL A 128 -2.29 -1.54 0.71
N ILE A 129 -2.72 -1.02 1.86
CA ILE A 129 -2.90 0.42 2.04
C ILE A 129 -1.72 0.93 2.86
N ASN A 130 -0.96 1.88 2.31
CA ASN A 130 0.14 2.56 2.98
C ASN A 130 -0.26 3.99 3.30
N VAL A 131 -0.48 4.29 4.58
CA VAL A 131 -0.77 5.64 5.06
C VAL A 131 0.53 6.26 5.54
N LEU A 132 1.00 7.29 4.86
CA LEU A 132 2.21 8.03 5.19
C LEU A 132 1.93 9.05 6.29
N SER A 133 2.90 9.24 7.18
CA SER A 133 2.89 10.33 8.16
C SER A 133 2.97 11.67 7.44
N ASN A 134 2.37 12.69 8.05
CA ASN A 134 2.58 14.09 7.68
C ASN A 134 3.69 14.77 8.52
N ILE A 135 4.41 13.99 9.33
CA ILE A 135 5.62 14.40 10.04
C ILE A 135 6.78 13.62 9.43
N ASP A 136 7.78 14.33 8.92
CA ASP A 136 9.00 13.76 8.39
C ASP A 136 10.19 14.25 9.22
N SER A 137 10.98 13.32 9.76
CA SER A 137 12.10 13.62 10.62
C SER A 137 13.05 12.43 10.73
N ASP A 138 14.33 12.73 10.80
CA ASP A 138 15.39 11.76 11.04
C ASP A 138 15.88 11.82 12.48
N ASP A 139 16.58 10.78 12.89
CA ASP A 139 17.36 10.79 14.13
C ASP A 139 18.48 11.83 14.06
N LEU A 140 18.89 12.35 15.20
CA LEU A 140 19.97 13.34 15.28
C LEU A 140 21.20 12.76 15.98
N SER A 141 22.36 12.84 15.34
CA SER A 141 23.66 12.62 15.95
C SER A 141 24.41 13.94 16.04
N MET A 142 24.90 14.31 17.24
CA MET A 142 25.57 15.59 17.46
C MET A 142 26.65 15.48 18.54
N TYR A 143 27.58 16.42 18.56
CA TYR A 143 28.49 16.61 19.68
C TYR A 143 27.90 17.59 20.71
N TYR A 144 28.31 17.43 21.96
CA TYR A 144 27.84 18.31 23.02
C TYR A 144 28.09 19.79 22.71
N ARG A 145 27.00 20.57 22.66
CA ARG A 145 27.00 22.02 22.36
C ARG A 145 27.56 22.41 20.98
N ASP A 146 27.50 21.58 19.98
CA ASP A 146 27.95 21.90 18.61
C ASP A 146 26.97 22.81 17.84
N GLY A 147 25.83 23.17 18.42
CA GLY A 147 24.82 24.04 17.82
C GLY A 147 23.82 23.31 16.90
N SER A 148 23.91 22.00 16.77
CA SER A 148 22.96 21.20 15.99
C SER A 148 21.54 21.33 16.52
N LYS A 149 20.59 21.19 15.61
CA LYS A 149 19.15 21.27 15.92
C LYS A 149 18.46 20.02 15.44
N PHE A 150 17.56 19.51 16.25
CA PHE A 150 16.59 18.51 15.78
C PHE A 150 15.56 19.24 14.89
N LYS A 151 15.32 18.67 13.69
CA LYS A 151 14.43 19.28 12.69
C LYS A 151 13.36 18.30 12.26
N VAL A 152 12.17 18.81 11.99
CA VAL A 152 11.09 18.07 11.37
C VAL A 152 10.50 18.89 10.22
N VAL A 153 10.01 18.21 9.18
CA VAL A 153 9.22 18.83 8.13
C VAL A 153 7.77 18.38 8.30
N ILE A 154 6.85 19.33 8.23
CA ILE A 154 5.42 19.05 8.29
C ILE A 154 4.82 19.21 6.90
N TYR A 155 4.00 18.22 6.53
CA TYR A 155 3.24 18.23 5.28
C TYR A 155 1.74 18.36 5.53
N ASP A 156 1.03 18.94 4.56
CA ASP A 156 -0.43 18.89 4.52
C ASP A 156 -0.93 17.54 3.94
N SER A 157 -2.25 17.41 3.80
CA SER A 157 -2.87 16.20 3.26
C SER A 157 -2.57 15.94 1.78
N GLU A 158 -2.13 16.94 1.03
CA GLU A 158 -1.73 16.85 -0.38
C GLU A 158 -0.22 16.59 -0.56
N GLY A 159 0.54 16.51 0.53
CA GLY A 159 1.98 16.29 0.49
C GLY A 159 2.81 17.55 0.24
N LYS A 160 2.21 18.71 0.36
CA LYS A 160 2.95 19.99 0.30
C LYS A 160 3.44 20.36 1.69
N VAL A 161 4.58 21.03 1.76
CA VAL A 161 5.10 21.57 3.02
C VAL A 161 4.08 22.49 3.66
N LYS A 162 3.95 22.39 5.00
CA LYS A 162 2.95 23.13 5.78
C LYS A 162 3.60 24.26 6.60
N PRO A 163 3.63 25.50 6.12
CA PRO A 163 4.06 26.66 6.91
C PRO A 163 3.09 26.96 8.04
N ASN A 164 3.59 27.65 9.07
CA ASN A 164 2.82 28.12 10.22
C ASN A 164 2.09 27.00 11.00
N ALA A 165 2.58 25.77 10.91
CA ALA A 165 2.09 24.65 11.69
C ALA A 165 2.70 24.66 13.09
N THR A 166 1.86 24.52 14.11
CA THR A 166 2.32 24.41 15.51
C THR A 166 2.71 22.96 15.80
N VAL A 167 3.98 22.75 16.16
CA VAL A 167 4.57 21.44 16.46
C VAL A 167 5.01 21.43 17.91
N LYS A 168 4.72 20.34 18.62
CA LYS A 168 5.16 20.11 19.99
C LYS A 168 6.25 19.04 19.99
N PHE A 169 7.41 19.39 20.52
CA PHE A 169 8.50 18.46 20.83
C PHE A 169 8.49 18.11 22.32
N THR A 170 8.75 16.86 22.65
CA THR A 170 8.99 16.46 24.03
C THR A 170 10.29 15.64 24.10
N VAL A 171 11.25 16.10 24.88
CA VAL A 171 12.53 15.44 25.10
C VAL A 171 12.93 15.59 26.55
N ASN A 172 13.47 14.54 27.15
CA ASN A 172 13.90 14.52 28.57
C ASN A 172 12.81 15.04 29.53
N GLY A 173 11.53 14.68 29.27
CA GLY A 173 10.37 15.11 30.08
C GLY A 173 9.91 16.54 29.88
N VAL A 174 10.60 17.35 29.06
CA VAL A 174 10.27 18.76 28.82
C VAL A 174 9.64 18.93 27.44
N SER A 175 8.54 19.67 27.38
CA SER A 175 7.84 19.97 26.12
C SER A 175 8.16 21.38 25.61
N TYR A 176 8.33 21.48 24.30
CA TYR A 176 8.64 22.72 23.58
C TYR A 176 7.71 22.87 22.40
N THR A 177 7.14 24.05 22.19
CA THR A 177 6.34 24.37 21.03
C THR A 177 7.17 25.18 20.03
N ARG A 178 7.07 24.82 18.74
CA ARG A 178 7.69 25.52 17.61
C ARG A 178 6.67 25.69 16.49
N ILE A 179 6.89 26.69 15.67
CA ILE A 179 6.08 26.94 14.48
C ILE A 179 6.95 26.67 13.26
N THR A 180 6.40 25.99 12.27
CA THR A 180 7.11 25.72 11.00
C THR A 180 7.31 27.00 10.21
N ASP A 181 8.46 27.12 9.59
CA ASP A 181 8.82 28.20 8.66
C ASP A 181 8.12 28.04 7.27
N LYS A 182 8.53 28.88 6.32
CA LYS A 182 8.00 28.85 4.95
C LYS A 182 8.23 27.52 4.21
N ASP A 183 9.24 26.77 4.61
CA ASP A 183 9.61 25.46 4.04
C ASP A 183 9.00 24.29 4.84
N GLY A 184 8.08 24.59 5.78
CA GLY A 184 7.41 23.61 6.61
C GLY A 184 8.31 23.01 7.71
N VAL A 185 9.46 23.62 8.02
CA VAL A 185 10.44 23.12 8.97
C VAL A 185 10.21 23.71 10.36
N ALA A 186 10.08 22.85 11.37
CA ALA A 186 10.22 23.23 12.79
C ALA A 186 11.52 22.70 13.35
N ALA A 187 12.26 23.52 14.11
CA ALA A 187 13.57 23.19 14.65
C ALA A 187 13.66 23.43 16.15
N LEU A 188 14.27 22.50 16.88
CA LEU A 188 14.56 22.59 18.31
C LEU A 188 16.07 22.54 18.54
N SER A 189 16.63 23.57 19.18
CA SER A 189 18.02 23.57 19.65
C SER A 189 18.16 22.61 20.82
N ILE A 190 19.17 21.74 20.75
CA ILE A 190 19.41 20.68 21.74
C ILE A 190 20.57 21.14 22.65
N ASN A 191 20.28 21.37 23.94
CA ASN A 191 21.21 21.78 24.97
C ASN A 191 21.23 20.78 26.14
N LEU A 192 21.28 19.49 25.80
CA LEU A 192 21.33 18.40 26.77
C LEU A 192 22.77 17.87 26.93
N ASN A 193 23.05 17.23 28.04
CA ASN A 193 24.34 16.59 28.27
C ASN A 193 24.51 15.39 27.32
N SER A 194 25.75 14.93 27.18
CA SER A 194 26.11 13.73 26.42
C SER A 194 25.33 12.51 26.94
N ASN A 195 24.47 11.96 26.11
CA ASN A 195 23.67 10.78 26.37
C ASN A 195 22.83 10.46 25.10
N ILE A 196 21.99 9.43 25.18
CA ILE A 196 20.99 9.10 24.19
C ILE A 196 19.62 9.52 24.75
N TYR A 197 18.88 10.29 23.97
CA TYR A 197 17.56 10.77 24.34
C TYR A 197 16.53 10.37 23.29
N THR A 198 15.34 10.01 23.76
CA THR A 198 14.17 9.89 22.88
C THR A 198 13.48 11.25 22.79
N ILE A 199 13.21 11.71 21.58
CA ILE A 199 12.41 12.90 21.31
C ILE A 199 11.11 12.46 20.60
N THR A 200 9.99 13.01 21.06
CA THR A 200 8.71 12.85 20.36
C THR A 200 8.29 14.17 19.73
N THR A 201 7.76 14.09 18.53
CA THR A 201 7.15 15.21 17.79
C THR A 201 5.67 14.94 17.66
N GLU A 202 4.86 15.89 18.12
CA GLU A 202 3.40 15.82 18.01
C GLU A 202 2.87 16.93 17.09
N TYR A 203 2.06 16.52 16.09
CA TYR A 203 1.34 17.41 15.20
C TYR A 203 -0.06 16.86 14.91
N ASN A 204 -1.10 17.63 15.18
CA ASN A 204 -2.51 17.25 14.96
C ASN A 204 -2.89 15.88 15.55
N GLY A 205 -2.37 15.54 16.75
CA GLY A 205 -2.64 14.28 17.43
C GLY A 205 -1.85 13.08 16.89
N ILE A 206 -0.96 13.28 15.94
CA ILE A 206 -0.01 12.26 15.47
C ILE A 206 1.33 12.49 16.17
N VAL A 207 1.91 11.41 16.65
CA VAL A 207 3.21 11.42 17.33
C VAL A 207 4.21 10.64 16.49
N ASN A 208 5.35 11.26 16.20
CA ASN A 208 6.54 10.60 15.68
C ASN A 208 7.62 10.54 16.77
N THR A 209 8.50 9.52 16.71
CA THR A 209 9.54 9.29 17.72
C THR A 209 10.87 9.10 17.04
N ASN A 210 11.88 9.84 17.51
CA ASN A 210 13.25 9.78 17.03
C ASN A 210 14.24 9.67 18.21
N GLN A 211 15.50 9.34 17.88
CA GLN A 211 16.61 9.31 18.81
C GLN A 211 17.53 10.51 18.60
N ILE A 212 18.10 11.00 19.70
CA ILE A 212 19.17 12.00 19.69
C ILE A 212 20.37 11.40 20.40
N TRP A 213 21.48 11.22 19.67
CA TRP A 213 22.76 10.79 20.23
C TRP A 213 23.66 12.01 20.41
N ILE A 214 24.04 12.30 21.66
CA ILE A 214 24.95 13.40 22.00
C ILE A 214 26.26 12.83 22.51
N TYR A 215 27.33 13.08 21.78
CA TYR A 215 28.67 12.60 22.08
C TYR A 215 29.51 13.68 22.79
N ASN A 216 30.39 13.29 23.70
CA ASN A 216 31.40 14.22 24.20
C ASN A 216 32.44 14.52 23.12
N MET A 217 32.91 15.76 23.04
CA MET A 217 34.13 16.03 22.28
C MET A 217 35.31 15.30 22.94
N ALA A 218 36.16 14.65 22.14
CA ALA A 218 37.44 14.16 22.64
C ALA A 218 38.25 15.36 23.10
N VAL A 219 38.64 15.37 24.36
CA VAL A 219 39.61 16.34 24.86
C VAL A 219 41.00 15.82 24.43
N ASN A 220 41.62 16.49 23.42
CA ASN A 220 43.01 16.27 23.07
C ASN A 220 43.92 16.98 24.08
#